data_6f50044240440165cfca85caabbc7789
#
_entry.id   6f50044240440165cfca85caabbc7789
#
_cell.length_a   1.000
_cell.length_b   1.000
_cell.length_c   1.000
_cell.angle_alpha   90.00
_cell.angle_beta   90.00
_cell.angle_gamma   90.00
#
_symmetry.space_group_name_H-M   'P 1'
#
loop_
_entity.id
_entity.type
_entity.pdbx_description
1 polymer ?
#
loop_
_entity_poly.entity_id
_entity_poly.type
_entity_poly.pdbx_seq_one_letter_code
_entity_poly.pdbx_strand_id
1 'polypeptide(L)'
;MRLAFLPLILILPTTHYAATPINGWYSGLFAGYAYIPSNVNKVNYNTRYTDATHKAGYLAGGNLGYKSNPLRYEAELSYFNANVAHFSQNNIRQDNVGGYNNGISGMANIYYDFSGIVSCLEPYLGFGIGYAWLREQLNNLTSNTQTNFRINSSAFAYQGLAGITYNFAENYAINIGYRYIRTPNMFSFGTTFQSHFAVLGVSYRFDDARYK
;
A
#
# COMPACT_ATOMS: atom_id res chain seq x y z
N MET A 1 13.99 -29.10 2.02
CA MET A 1 13.57 -28.32 3.19
C MET A 1 12.04 -28.19 3.12
N ARG A 2 11.31 -28.97 3.95
CA ARG A 2 9.83 -29.00 3.91
C ARG A 2 9.33 -27.82 4.74
N LEU A 3 8.68 -26.83 4.08
CA LEU A 3 7.93 -25.80 4.79
C LEU A 3 6.70 -26.44 5.42
N ALA A 4 6.69 -26.52 6.75
CA ALA A 4 5.51 -26.86 7.51
C ALA A 4 4.57 -25.65 7.47
N PHE A 5 3.47 -25.74 6.71
CA PHE A 5 2.34 -24.84 6.82
C PHE A 5 1.68 -25.10 8.19
N LEU A 6 1.89 -24.19 9.15
CA LEU A 6 1.10 -24.16 10.37
C LEU A 6 -0.27 -23.57 9.99
N PRO A 7 -1.40 -24.32 10.13
CA PRO A 7 -2.71 -23.72 9.95
C PRO A 7 -2.96 -22.77 11.13
N LEU A 8 -3.03 -21.47 10.85
CA LEU A 8 -3.50 -20.48 11.81
C LEU A 8 -5.01 -20.72 12.00
N ILE A 9 -5.36 -21.54 12.98
CA ILE A 9 -6.75 -21.73 13.38
C ILE A 9 -7.18 -20.44 14.08
N LEU A 10 -7.88 -19.57 13.34
CA LEU A 10 -8.57 -18.42 13.89
C LEU A 10 -9.73 -18.94 14.73
N ILE A 11 -9.56 -19.03 16.04
CA ILE A 11 -10.66 -19.29 16.98
C ILE A 11 -11.50 -18.01 17.01
N LEU A 12 -12.52 -17.97 16.17
CA LEU A 12 -13.53 -16.91 16.21
C LEU A 12 -14.40 -17.13 17.44
N PRO A 13 -14.56 -16.12 18.32
CA PRO A 13 -15.48 -16.24 19.43
C PRO A 13 -16.92 -16.41 18.90
N THR A 14 -17.62 -17.44 19.38
CA THR A 14 -18.94 -17.86 18.87
C THR A 14 -20.11 -16.99 19.33
N THR A 15 -19.88 -15.89 20.03
CA THR A 15 -20.92 -14.92 20.38
C THR A 15 -20.93 -13.78 19.35
N HIS A 16 -21.56 -14.03 18.22
CA HIS A 16 -21.75 -13.02 17.18
C HIS A 16 -22.85 -12.02 17.60
N TYR A 17 -22.53 -11.05 18.41
CA TYR A 17 -23.23 -9.80 18.35
C TYR A 17 -22.73 -9.10 17.08
N ALA A 18 -23.53 -9.15 16.01
CA ALA A 18 -23.30 -8.36 14.83
C ALA A 18 -23.34 -6.87 15.23
N ALA A 19 -22.18 -6.29 15.44
CA ALA A 19 -22.09 -4.89 15.78
C ALA A 19 -22.42 -4.10 14.51
N THR A 20 -23.50 -3.31 14.56
CA THR A 20 -23.82 -2.35 13.50
C THR A 20 -22.78 -1.25 13.55
N PRO A 21 -22.05 -1.02 12.43
CA PRO A 21 -21.00 -0.02 12.41
C PRO A 21 -21.60 1.38 12.63
N ILE A 22 -21.05 2.12 13.57
CA ILE A 22 -21.44 3.50 13.85
C ILE A 22 -20.98 4.39 12.69
N ASN A 23 -21.86 5.25 12.19
CA ASN A 23 -21.49 6.35 11.30
C ASN A 23 -20.77 7.43 12.12
N GLY A 24 -19.75 8.06 11.54
CA GLY A 24 -19.00 9.11 12.20
C GLY A 24 -17.52 9.09 11.86
N TRP A 25 -16.74 9.83 12.63
CA TRP A 25 -15.30 9.90 12.48
C TRP A 25 -14.62 8.60 12.94
N TYR A 26 -13.55 8.24 12.26
CA TYR A 26 -12.72 7.11 12.64
C TYR A 26 -11.25 7.39 12.32
N SER A 27 -10.37 6.70 12.99
CA SER A 27 -8.95 6.64 12.65
C SER A 27 -8.50 5.19 12.55
N GLY A 28 -7.43 4.95 11.80
CA GLY A 28 -6.91 3.60 11.62
C GLY A 28 -5.42 3.58 11.38
N LEU A 29 -4.85 2.41 11.61
CA LEU A 29 -3.47 2.07 11.25
C LEU A 29 -3.50 0.83 10.37
N PHE A 30 -2.57 0.76 9.43
CA PHE A 30 -2.45 -0.39 8.55
C PHE A 30 -0.99 -0.70 8.24
N ALA A 31 -0.74 -1.97 7.93
CA ALA A 31 0.52 -2.44 7.40
C ALA A 31 0.26 -3.50 6.34
N GLY A 32 1.24 -3.73 5.47
CA GLY A 32 1.05 -4.68 4.40
C GLY A 32 2.32 -5.05 3.67
N TYR A 33 2.15 -5.97 2.74
CA TYR A 33 3.15 -6.47 1.84
C TYR A 33 3.09 -5.71 0.52
N ALA A 34 4.25 -5.26 0.03
CA ALA A 34 4.40 -4.52 -1.21
C ALA A 34 5.00 -5.41 -2.31
N TYR A 35 4.36 -5.42 -3.47
CA TYR A 35 4.86 -6.03 -4.70
C TYR A 35 4.99 -4.96 -5.79
N ILE A 36 6.20 -4.78 -6.32
CA ILE A 36 6.52 -3.84 -7.39
C ILE A 36 6.87 -4.67 -8.64
N PRO A 37 6.03 -4.63 -9.70
CA PRO A 37 6.31 -5.34 -10.95
C PRO A 37 7.57 -4.81 -11.64
N SER A 38 8.45 -5.69 -12.09
CA SER A 38 9.71 -5.33 -12.75
C SER A 38 9.53 -4.69 -14.13
N ASN A 39 8.49 -5.09 -14.87
CA ASN A 39 8.31 -4.69 -16.27
C ASN A 39 7.77 -3.27 -16.49
N VAL A 40 7.37 -2.58 -15.43
CA VAL A 40 6.67 -1.28 -15.53
C VAL A 40 7.55 -0.13 -15.04
N ASN A 41 8.48 -0.42 -14.15
CA ASN A 41 9.37 0.57 -13.56
C ASN A 41 10.71 0.61 -14.31
N LYS A 42 10.67 1.00 -15.59
CA LYS A 42 11.87 1.19 -16.43
C LYS A 42 12.38 2.60 -16.25
N VAL A 43 13.61 2.74 -15.81
CA VAL A 43 14.30 4.03 -15.72
C VAL A 43 15.01 4.31 -17.05
N ASN A 44 14.57 5.35 -17.75
CA ASN A 44 15.22 5.83 -18.96
C ASN A 44 16.27 6.88 -18.56
N TYR A 45 17.54 6.50 -18.52
CA TYR A 45 18.62 7.44 -18.27
C TYR A 45 19.54 7.47 -19.48
N ASN A 46 19.47 8.58 -20.24
CA ASN A 46 20.39 8.89 -21.34
C ASN A 46 20.62 7.73 -22.32
N THR A 47 19.53 7.14 -22.85
CA THR A 47 19.53 5.99 -23.80
C THR A 47 19.87 4.60 -23.21
N ARG A 48 20.04 4.48 -21.91
CA ARG A 48 20.27 3.18 -21.26
C ARG A 48 19.04 2.74 -20.50
N TYR A 49 18.42 1.64 -20.92
CA TYR A 49 17.30 1.02 -20.23
C TYR A 49 17.83 0.22 -19.04
N THR A 50 17.36 0.53 -17.85
CA THR A 50 17.65 -0.26 -16.65
C THR A 50 16.35 -0.92 -16.21
N ASP A 51 16.29 -2.24 -16.26
CA ASP A 51 15.16 -3.04 -15.78
C ASP A 51 15.48 -3.48 -14.35
N ALA A 52 14.83 -2.85 -13.38
CA ALA A 52 15.04 -3.15 -11.97
C ALA A 52 13.97 -4.10 -11.45
N THR A 53 14.39 -5.20 -10.85
CA THR A 53 13.53 -6.13 -10.13
C THR A 53 13.64 -5.85 -8.64
N HIS A 54 12.51 -5.77 -7.97
CA HIS A 54 12.42 -5.49 -6.54
C HIS A 54 12.15 -6.77 -5.75
N LYS A 55 12.74 -6.86 -4.56
CA LYS A 55 12.34 -7.84 -3.55
C LYS A 55 11.00 -7.43 -2.97
N ALA A 56 10.37 -8.37 -2.29
CA ALA A 56 9.23 -8.08 -1.46
C ALA A 56 9.49 -6.89 -0.52
N GLY A 57 8.56 -5.97 -0.51
CA GLY A 57 8.61 -4.79 0.33
C GLY A 57 7.52 -4.78 1.39
N TYR A 58 7.47 -3.70 2.15
CA TYR A 58 6.41 -3.46 3.13
C TYR A 58 5.81 -2.07 2.94
N LEU A 59 4.57 -1.93 3.39
CA LEU A 59 3.82 -0.68 3.50
C LEU A 59 3.35 -0.54 4.94
N ALA A 60 3.38 0.68 5.48
CA ALA A 60 2.75 1.01 6.75
C ALA A 60 2.20 2.43 6.68
N GLY A 61 1.09 2.68 7.38
CA GLY A 61 0.47 4.00 7.36
C GLY A 61 -0.68 4.15 8.35
N GLY A 62 -1.29 5.32 8.30
CA GLY A 62 -2.47 5.63 9.07
C GLY A 62 -3.46 6.46 8.27
N ASN A 63 -4.68 6.46 8.75
CA ASN A 63 -5.78 7.20 8.14
C ASN A 63 -6.67 7.87 9.16
N LEU A 64 -7.35 8.91 8.71
CA LEU A 64 -8.45 9.58 9.38
C LEU A 64 -9.60 9.69 8.38
N GLY A 65 -10.80 9.28 8.77
CA GLY A 65 -11.93 9.27 7.85
C GLY A 65 -13.26 9.56 8.53
N TYR A 66 -14.26 9.71 7.70
CA TYR A 66 -15.65 9.87 8.08
C TYR A 66 -16.50 8.86 7.32
N LYS A 67 -17.27 8.05 8.05
CA LYS A 67 -18.22 7.09 7.49
C LYS A 67 -19.63 7.67 7.52
N SER A 68 -20.27 7.70 6.36
CA SER A 68 -21.69 8.02 6.18
C SER A 68 -22.27 6.98 5.23
N ASN A 69 -22.71 5.87 5.79
CA ASN A 69 -23.14 4.68 5.03
C ASN A 69 -24.07 5.03 3.85
N PRO A 70 -23.79 4.57 2.60
CA PRO A 70 -22.75 3.61 2.22
C PRO A 70 -21.38 4.22 1.86
N LEU A 71 -21.22 5.53 1.97
CA LEU A 71 -20.01 6.24 1.59
C LEU A 71 -19.05 6.43 2.78
N ARG A 72 -17.74 6.39 2.47
CA ARG A 72 -16.67 6.62 3.43
C ARG A 72 -15.59 7.47 2.78
N TYR A 73 -15.18 8.54 3.46
CA TYR A 73 -14.15 9.47 3.03
C TYR A 73 -12.95 9.36 3.95
N GLU A 74 -11.74 9.41 3.39
CA GLU A 74 -10.54 9.13 4.16
C GLU A 74 -9.36 9.96 3.67
N ALA A 75 -8.63 10.58 4.59
CA ALA A 75 -7.30 11.10 4.38
C ALA A 75 -6.29 10.07 4.89
N GLU A 76 -5.29 9.76 4.09
CA GLU A 76 -4.32 8.70 4.35
C GLU A 76 -2.90 9.21 4.18
N LEU A 77 -2.02 8.78 5.08
CA LEU A 77 -0.58 8.93 4.94
C LEU A 77 0.07 7.57 5.05
N SER A 78 0.90 7.20 4.07
CA SER A 78 1.58 5.91 4.07
C SER A 78 3.05 6.03 3.67
N TYR A 79 3.85 5.10 4.18
CA TYR A 79 5.24 4.88 3.84
C TYR A 79 5.41 3.47 3.31
N PHE A 80 6.16 3.31 2.23
CA PHE A 80 6.54 2.00 1.72
C PHE A 80 8.04 1.91 1.48
N ASN A 81 8.56 0.69 1.52
CA ASN A 81 9.95 0.38 1.23
C ASN A 81 10.06 -0.96 0.52
N ALA A 82 10.87 -1.02 -0.52
CA ALA A 82 11.20 -2.24 -1.22
C ALA A 82 12.67 -2.21 -1.65
N ASN A 83 13.41 -3.27 -1.35
CA ASN A 83 14.81 -3.39 -1.74
C ASN A 83 14.93 -3.84 -3.21
N VAL A 84 15.94 -3.33 -3.91
CA VAL A 84 16.27 -3.78 -5.26
C VAL A 84 16.92 -5.17 -5.16
N ALA A 85 16.47 -6.11 -5.99
CA ALA A 85 17.02 -7.46 -6.04
C ALA A 85 18.17 -7.55 -7.04
N HIS A 86 17.94 -7.06 -8.25
CA HIS A 86 18.92 -6.95 -9.34
C HIS A 86 18.43 -5.93 -10.36
N PHE A 87 19.34 -5.41 -11.16
CA PHE A 87 18.97 -4.60 -12.32
C PHE A 87 19.76 -5.05 -13.56
N SER A 88 19.22 -4.83 -14.74
CA SER A 88 19.85 -5.11 -16.01
C SER A 88 20.18 -3.80 -16.72
N GLN A 89 21.45 -3.61 -17.08
CA GLN A 89 21.89 -2.48 -17.88
C GLN A 89 22.39 -3.01 -19.24
N ASN A 90 21.80 -2.56 -20.35
CA ASN A 90 22.12 -3.05 -21.69
C ASN A 90 22.05 -4.58 -21.82
N ASN A 91 21.02 -5.23 -21.27
CA ASN A 91 20.84 -6.69 -21.21
C ASN A 91 21.91 -7.45 -20.40
N ILE A 92 22.80 -6.77 -19.68
CA ILE A 92 23.76 -7.40 -18.78
C ILE A 92 23.19 -7.32 -17.37
N ARG A 93 22.85 -8.48 -16.82
CA ARG A 93 22.33 -8.60 -15.45
C ARG A 93 23.44 -8.34 -14.43
N GLN A 94 23.13 -7.47 -13.48
CA GLN A 94 23.97 -7.15 -12.32
C GLN A 94 23.32 -7.77 -11.07
N ASP A 95 23.98 -8.78 -10.49
CA ASP A 95 23.45 -9.51 -9.33
C ASP A 95 24.02 -9.01 -7.99
N ASN A 96 25.17 -8.31 -8.00
CA ASN A 96 25.78 -7.75 -6.80
C ASN A 96 25.48 -6.25 -6.67
N VAL A 97 24.20 -5.94 -6.41
CA VAL A 97 23.70 -4.56 -6.31
C VAL A 97 23.08 -4.32 -4.95
N GLY A 98 23.39 -3.16 -4.38
CA GLY A 98 22.68 -2.60 -3.23
C GLY A 98 21.76 -1.48 -3.70
N GLY A 99 20.55 -1.42 -3.16
CA GLY A 99 19.64 -0.33 -3.46
C GLY A 99 18.29 -0.53 -2.77
N TYR A 100 17.58 0.58 -2.62
CA TYR A 100 16.23 0.55 -2.09
C TYR A 100 15.36 1.58 -2.83
N ASN A 101 14.09 1.27 -2.91
CA ASN A 101 13.03 2.16 -3.35
C ASN A 101 12.12 2.40 -2.17
N ASN A 102 12.05 3.64 -1.71
CA ASN A 102 11.12 4.02 -0.65
C ASN A 102 10.31 5.25 -1.06
N GLY A 103 9.15 5.38 -0.45
CA GLY A 103 8.29 6.52 -0.72
C GLY A 103 7.32 6.81 0.41
N ILE A 104 6.83 8.03 0.40
CA ILE A 104 5.73 8.49 1.23
C ILE A 104 4.60 8.89 0.28
N SER A 105 3.37 8.54 0.61
CA SER A 105 2.20 9.02 -0.13
C SER A 105 1.15 9.61 0.79
N GLY A 106 0.58 10.75 0.39
CA GLY A 106 -0.60 11.36 0.98
C GLY A 106 -1.77 11.24 0.00
N MET A 107 -2.87 10.61 0.42
CA MET A 107 -3.99 10.27 -0.44
C MET A 107 -5.31 10.72 0.19
N ALA A 108 -6.23 11.18 -0.66
CA ALA A 108 -7.65 11.36 -0.33
C ALA A 108 -8.42 10.24 -1.02
N ASN A 109 -9.18 9.49 -0.24
CA ASN A 109 -9.90 8.30 -0.70
C ASN A 109 -11.41 8.47 -0.51
N ILE A 110 -12.15 7.87 -1.42
CA ILE A 110 -13.59 7.63 -1.29
C ILE A 110 -13.84 6.13 -1.43
N TYR A 111 -14.70 5.59 -0.58
CA TYR A 111 -15.10 4.19 -0.61
C TYR A 111 -16.61 4.06 -0.68
N TYR A 112 -17.04 2.97 -1.26
CA TYR A 112 -18.39 2.47 -1.19
C TYR A 112 -18.38 1.17 -0.40
N ASP A 113 -19.01 1.16 0.78
CA ASP A 113 -19.15 0.01 1.66
C ASP A 113 -20.45 -0.72 1.33
N PHE A 114 -20.36 -2.01 0.95
CA PHE A 114 -21.51 -2.88 0.63
C PHE A 114 -22.07 -3.46 1.93
N SER A 115 -22.82 -2.63 2.66
CA SER A 115 -23.46 -3.03 3.92
C SER A 115 -24.66 -3.92 3.66
N GLY A 116 -24.97 -4.84 4.59
CA GLY A 116 -26.18 -5.67 4.56
C GLY A 116 -26.05 -7.03 3.89
N ILE A 117 -24.86 -7.40 3.35
CA ILE A 117 -24.63 -8.76 2.82
C ILE A 117 -24.45 -9.74 3.99
N VAL A 118 -23.62 -9.40 4.96
CA VAL A 118 -23.42 -10.12 6.21
C VAL A 118 -23.25 -9.10 7.33
N SER A 119 -23.89 -9.31 8.46
CA SER A 119 -23.98 -8.29 9.52
C SER A 119 -22.64 -7.79 10.08
N CYS A 120 -21.59 -8.62 10.05
CA CYS A 120 -20.26 -8.27 10.57
C CYS A 120 -19.20 -8.04 9.47
N LEU A 121 -19.53 -8.37 8.20
CA LEU A 121 -18.59 -8.26 7.08
C LEU A 121 -19.11 -7.25 6.06
N GLU A 122 -18.33 -6.22 5.81
CA GLU A 122 -18.63 -5.18 4.82
C GLU A 122 -17.56 -5.21 3.72
N PRO A 123 -17.82 -5.81 2.56
CA PRO A 123 -16.98 -5.61 1.39
C PRO A 123 -16.95 -4.14 1.00
N TYR A 124 -15.84 -3.68 0.45
CA TYR A 124 -15.72 -2.31 -0.03
C TYR A 124 -14.94 -2.21 -1.33
N LEU A 125 -15.27 -1.19 -2.11
CA LEU A 125 -14.47 -0.70 -3.21
C LEU A 125 -14.15 0.76 -2.97
N GLY A 126 -12.94 1.18 -3.35
CA GLY A 126 -12.50 2.56 -3.16
C GLY A 126 -11.62 3.05 -4.28
N PHE A 127 -11.57 4.36 -4.39
CA PHE A 127 -10.70 5.09 -5.28
C PHE A 127 -10.07 6.25 -4.52
N GLY A 128 -8.80 6.54 -4.82
CA GLY A 128 -8.09 7.66 -4.19
C GLY A 128 -7.20 8.40 -5.15
N ILE A 129 -6.98 9.66 -4.83
CA ILE A 129 -6.05 10.56 -5.52
C ILE A 129 -5.16 11.26 -4.50
N GLY A 130 -3.97 11.64 -4.91
CA GLY A 130 -3.04 12.30 -4.02
C GLY A 130 -1.67 12.53 -4.62
N TYR A 131 -0.67 12.54 -3.77
CA TYR A 131 0.71 12.80 -4.14
C TYR A 131 1.64 11.76 -3.52
N ALA A 132 2.62 11.31 -4.31
CA ALA A 132 3.66 10.38 -3.86
C ALA A 132 5.04 11.01 -4.02
N TRP A 133 5.86 10.91 -2.99
CA TRP A 133 7.28 11.29 -2.96
C TRP A 133 8.09 10.01 -2.94
N LEU A 134 8.83 9.76 -4.00
CA LEU A 134 9.61 8.55 -4.20
C LEU A 134 11.10 8.86 -4.17
N ARG A 135 11.86 7.98 -3.53
CA ARG A 135 13.32 8.01 -3.51
C ARG A 135 13.83 6.64 -3.91
N GLU A 136 14.62 6.61 -4.96
CA GLU A 136 15.33 5.44 -5.41
C GLU A 136 16.84 5.65 -5.25
N GLN A 137 17.51 4.65 -4.69
CA GLN A 137 18.95 4.62 -4.57
C GLN A 137 19.46 3.30 -5.15
N LEU A 138 20.38 3.40 -6.09
CA LEU A 138 21.06 2.28 -6.73
C LEU A 138 22.55 2.41 -6.51
N ASN A 139 23.16 1.37 -5.93
CA ASN A 139 24.60 1.29 -5.70
C ASN A 139 25.15 0.07 -6.46
N ASN A 140 26.12 0.29 -7.34
CA ASN A 140 26.85 -0.80 -7.98
C ASN A 140 28.06 -1.16 -7.11
N LEU A 141 28.13 -2.41 -6.64
CA LEU A 141 29.21 -2.89 -5.75
C LEU A 141 30.33 -3.61 -6.51
N THR A 142 30.20 -3.84 -7.82
CA THR A 142 31.07 -4.76 -8.58
C THR A 142 32.10 -4.06 -9.47
N SER A 143 32.03 -2.74 -9.65
CA SER A 143 32.95 -2.01 -10.54
C SER A 143 33.91 -1.13 -9.73
N ASN A 144 35.16 -1.03 -10.20
CA ASN A 144 36.16 -0.05 -9.73
C ASN A 144 35.70 1.40 -9.82
N THR A 145 34.53 1.64 -10.41
CA THR A 145 33.84 2.92 -10.46
C THR A 145 32.56 2.79 -9.64
N GLN A 146 32.61 3.18 -8.37
CA GLN A 146 31.42 3.29 -7.52
C GLN A 146 30.46 4.32 -8.13
N THR A 147 29.42 3.84 -8.82
CA THR A 147 28.36 4.71 -9.32
C THR A 147 27.21 4.71 -8.31
N ASN A 148 27.17 5.72 -7.48
CA ASN A 148 26.05 5.98 -6.58
C ASN A 148 25.02 6.82 -7.32
N PHE A 149 23.87 6.24 -7.56
CA PHE A 149 22.76 6.91 -8.22
C PHE A 149 21.62 7.12 -7.25
N ARG A 150 21.20 8.37 -7.07
CA ARG A 150 20.07 8.74 -6.21
C ARG A 150 19.11 9.62 -6.98
N ILE A 151 17.87 9.20 -7.07
CA ILE A 151 16.77 9.97 -7.66
C ILE A 151 15.73 10.24 -6.59
N ASN A 152 15.30 11.50 -6.51
CA ASN A 152 14.12 11.91 -5.77
C ASN A 152 13.11 12.43 -6.78
N SER A 153 11.89 11.96 -6.73
CA SER A 153 10.81 12.42 -7.59
C SER A 153 9.51 12.51 -6.79
N SER A 154 8.68 13.46 -7.18
CA SER A 154 7.32 13.57 -6.66
C SER A 154 6.35 13.62 -7.82
N ALA A 155 5.23 12.96 -7.68
CA ALA A 155 4.22 12.91 -8.73
C ALA A 155 2.82 12.79 -8.14
N PHE A 156 1.85 13.25 -8.94
CA PHE A 156 0.45 12.93 -8.72
C PHE A 156 0.28 11.40 -8.74
N ALA A 157 -0.53 10.89 -7.83
CA ALA A 157 -0.81 9.47 -7.70
C ALA A 157 -2.32 9.22 -7.64
N TYR A 158 -2.73 8.08 -8.17
CA TYR A 158 -4.08 7.58 -7.95
C TYR A 158 -4.02 6.12 -7.51
N GLN A 159 -5.03 5.70 -6.77
CA GLN A 159 -5.11 4.34 -6.26
C GLN A 159 -6.51 3.76 -6.38
N GLY A 160 -6.55 2.44 -6.65
CA GLY A 160 -7.75 1.62 -6.53
C GLY A 160 -7.63 0.73 -5.29
N LEU A 161 -8.72 0.58 -4.56
CA LEU A 161 -8.77 -0.15 -3.30
C LEU A 161 -9.96 -1.11 -3.32
N ALA A 162 -9.76 -2.33 -2.82
CA ALA A 162 -10.83 -3.30 -2.62
C ALA A 162 -10.52 -4.15 -1.40
N GLY A 163 -11.55 -4.55 -0.65
CA GLY A 163 -11.32 -5.38 0.52
C GLY A 163 -12.59 -5.68 1.30
N ILE A 164 -12.38 -6.15 2.52
CA ILE A 164 -13.44 -6.51 3.45
C ILE A 164 -13.11 -5.90 4.82
N THR A 165 -14.09 -5.27 5.43
CA THR A 165 -14.07 -4.80 6.82
C THR A 165 -14.80 -5.81 7.68
N TYR A 166 -14.17 -6.29 8.74
CA TYR A 166 -14.77 -7.12 9.77
C TYR A 166 -15.01 -6.29 11.03
N ASN A 167 -16.29 -6.07 11.35
CA ASN A 167 -16.73 -5.31 12.52
C ASN A 167 -16.90 -6.26 13.71
N PHE A 168 -15.88 -6.37 14.57
CA PHE A 168 -15.93 -7.24 15.76
C PHE A 168 -16.47 -6.53 17.01
N ALA A 169 -16.57 -5.19 16.96
CA ALA A 169 -17.23 -4.37 17.97
C ALA A 169 -17.78 -3.10 17.30
N GLU A 170 -18.65 -2.38 17.99
CA GLU A 170 -19.25 -1.13 17.46
C GLU A 170 -18.18 -0.10 17.07
N ASN A 171 -17.15 0.03 17.91
CA ASN A 171 -16.06 1.00 17.72
C ASN A 171 -14.83 0.42 17.01
N TYR A 172 -14.70 -0.90 16.87
CA TYR A 172 -13.48 -1.52 16.35
C TYR A 172 -13.75 -2.38 15.13
N ALA A 173 -12.88 -2.26 14.14
CA ALA A 173 -12.90 -3.09 12.95
C ALA A 173 -11.49 -3.51 12.51
N ILE A 174 -11.42 -4.64 11.83
CA ILE A 174 -10.25 -5.11 11.11
C ILE A 174 -10.55 -5.01 9.62
N ASN A 175 -9.58 -4.51 8.85
CA ASN A 175 -9.70 -4.35 7.41
C ASN A 175 -8.64 -5.23 6.73
N ILE A 176 -9.06 -6.05 5.79
CA ILE A 176 -8.17 -6.80 4.89
C ILE A 176 -8.45 -6.31 3.49
N GLY A 177 -7.41 -5.86 2.78
CA GLY A 177 -7.62 -5.27 1.48
C GLY A 177 -6.44 -5.41 0.53
N TYR A 178 -6.75 -5.17 -0.71
CA TYR A 178 -5.81 -5.00 -1.80
C TYR A 178 -5.83 -3.54 -2.25
N ARG A 179 -4.64 -3.04 -2.60
CA ARG A 179 -4.43 -1.68 -3.07
C ARG A 179 -3.52 -1.69 -4.28
N TYR A 180 -3.90 -0.95 -5.29
CA TYR A 180 -3.10 -0.66 -6.47
C TYR A 180 -2.82 0.83 -6.53
N ILE A 181 -1.55 1.24 -6.53
CA ILE A 181 -1.13 2.64 -6.69
C ILE A 181 -0.42 2.81 -8.03
N ARG A 182 -0.71 3.90 -8.71
CA ARG A 182 -0.04 4.31 -9.95
C ARG A 182 0.24 5.81 -9.97
N THR A 183 1.45 6.16 -10.44
CA THR A 183 1.84 7.55 -10.73
C THR A 183 2.10 7.68 -12.23
N PRO A 184 1.25 8.39 -12.97
CA PRO A 184 1.54 8.68 -14.36
C PRO A 184 2.68 9.71 -14.46
N ASN A 185 3.59 9.52 -15.43
CA ASN A 185 4.63 10.48 -15.82
C ASN A 185 5.45 11.07 -14.65
N MET A 186 6.33 10.26 -14.09
CA MET A 186 7.38 10.77 -13.20
C MET A 186 8.47 11.45 -14.04
N PHE A 187 8.51 12.78 -14.03
CA PHE A 187 9.42 13.59 -14.87
C PHE A 187 10.90 13.18 -14.76
N SER A 188 11.34 12.72 -13.58
CA SER A 188 12.73 12.29 -13.36
C SER A 188 13.03 10.88 -13.81
N PHE A 189 12.02 10.01 -13.97
CA PHE A 189 12.18 8.60 -14.33
C PHE A 189 11.74 8.30 -15.75
N GLY A 190 11.04 9.23 -16.44
CA GLY A 190 10.48 9.01 -17.77
C GLY A 190 9.48 7.86 -17.88
N THR A 191 9.05 7.30 -16.75
CA THR A 191 8.21 6.10 -16.68
C THR A 191 7.13 6.21 -15.62
N THR A 192 6.15 5.34 -15.71
CA THR A 192 5.06 5.19 -14.74
C THR A 192 5.51 4.28 -13.60
N PHE A 193 5.40 4.74 -12.36
CA PHE A 193 5.53 3.86 -11.20
C PHE A 193 4.18 3.20 -10.90
N GLN A 194 4.20 1.91 -10.59
CA GLN A 194 3.02 1.19 -10.08
C GLN A 194 3.42 0.14 -9.05
N SER A 195 2.54 -0.07 -8.10
CA SER A 195 2.76 -1.05 -7.03
C SER A 195 1.44 -1.63 -6.54
N HIS A 196 1.52 -2.88 -6.07
CA HIS A 196 0.42 -3.66 -5.53
C HIS A 196 0.69 -3.95 -4.06
N PHE A 197 -0.32 -3.79 -3.22
CA PHE A 197 -0.20 -4.01 -1.79
C PHE A 197 -1.32 -4.91 -1.29
N ALA A 198 -0.95 -5.91 -0.48
CA ALA A 198 -1.89 -6.63 0.37
C ALA A 198 -1.80 -6.01 1.76
N VAL A 199 -2.91 -5.53 2.31
CA VAL A 199 -2.95 -4.67 3.49
C VAL A 199 -3.86 -5.27 4.55
N LEU A 200 -3.38 -5.23 5.80
CA LEU A 200 -4.14 -5.49 7.00
C LEU A 200 -4.18 -4.21 7.84
N GLY A 201 -5.35 -3.82 8.30
CA GLY A 201 -5.53 -2.62 9.11
C GLY A 201 -6.46 -2.84 10.29
N VAL A 202 -6.37 -1.93 11.25
CA VAL A 202 -7.31 -1.81 12.37
C VAL A 202 -7.85 -0.40 12.38
N SER A 203 -9.15 -0.26 12.70
CA SER A 203 -9.81 1.04 12.75
C SER A 203 -10.55 1.19 14.06
N TYR A 204 -10.52 2.40 14.60
CA TYR A 204 -11.30 2.83 15.76
C TYR A 204 -12.28 3.92 15.33
N ARG A 205 -13.56 3.74 15.64
CA ARG A 205 -14.64 4.70 15.38
C ARG A 205 -14.95 5.48 16.65
N PHE A 206 -14.96 6.80 16.51
CA PHE A 206 -15.31 7.70 17.60
C PHE A 206 -16.83 7.72 17.77
N ASP A 207 -17.28 7.49 18.99
CA ASP A 207 -18.70 7.57 19.35
C ASP A 207 -19.02 9.01 19.80
N ASP A 208 -19.66 9.78 18.93
CA ASP A 208 -20.04 11.17 19.23
C ASP A 208 -20.99 11.27 20.43
N ALA A 209 -21.71 10.21 20.79
CA ALA A 209 -22.64 10.20 21.91
C ALA A 209 -21.94 10.18 23.29
N ARG A 210 -20.67 9.76 23.35
CA ARG A 210 -19.90 9.69 24.60
C ARG A 210 -19.18 10.99 24.97
N TYR A 211 -19.16 11.98 24.07
CA TYR A 211 -18.41 13.23 24.25
C TYR A 211 -19.33 14.46 24.37
N LYS A 212 -20.65 14.25 24.59
CA LYS A 212 -21.60 15.31 24.90
C LYS A 212 -21.94 15.37 26.37
#